data_0e877c65c57a06735c8e9446002579f0
#
_entry.id   0e877c65c57a06735c8e9446002579f0
#
_cell.length_a   1.000
_cell.length_b   1.000
_cell.length_c   1.000
_cell.angle_alpha   90.00
_cell.angle_beta   90.00
_cell.angle_gamma   90.00
#
_symmetry.space_group_name_H-M   'P 1'
#
loop_
_entity.id
_entity.type
_entity.pdbx_description
1 polymer ?
#
loop_
_entity_poly.entity_id
_entity_poly.type
_entity_poly.pdbx_seq_one_letter_code
_entity_poly.pdbx_strand_id
1 'polypeptide(L)'
;MPTFEFPDLPSQFRQLLGQCRDLYVSSGELVAREHPQQLEGSTEQFVALMDDLHRGMLIKLFISICQCDRRWSTNEKFLAEVLVFHLWDKWLDESQLREALLEMSDKATTLKWYAVVRPFDQIAALRNRVGELEALVVRLANMIARADGPIQEIEAAQIKSIQLELSRHLRAIPIDEPSEHAAADQAGAQAIEKIFDARSELPPLAATRKRGAPTPPPTPKLAATRERSASPTPAPSSSPVPSTPPTELTPAERLAQAMAELDPLIGLTEIKSEVRTLANFLKVQAKRTEAGLPTTELSLHMVFNGNPGTGKTTVARIVGNIFSAMGILKKGHLVETDRSGMVAEYAGQTGPKSHKKIDEALDGVLFIDEAYTLIAADSEDPYGHEAVQTLLKRMEDDRERLVVILAGYPREMESLLQSNPGLSSRFSRQLEFVDYTPLELVSIFGMMCGKSQYRVCSQTRAKAILGFTWLHQRRDRHFGNGRTSRNIFEHAIRRQANRIAEISMLSVEQLCTLDPDDIEFEDCPPEAFAPLTDASLRFHIECPACQHGKDVPLKFLGQKVRCPKCKKDFEAAWGAVVAAKGTKANDE
;
A
#
# COMPACT_ATOMS: atom_id res chain seq x y z
N MET A 1 16.72 -33.24 -18.60
CA MET A 1 15.84 -32.13 -18.25
C MET A 1 16.53 -31.33 -17.16
N PRO A 2 16.52 -29.99 -17.21
CA PRO A 2 17.09 -29.19 -16.15
C PRO A 2 16.36 -29.48 -14.83
N THR A 3 17.11 -29.62 -13.75
CA THR A 3 16.56 -29.83 -12.41
C THR A 3 16.74 -28.53 -11.65
N PHE A 4 15.64 -27.82 -11.38
CA PHE A 4 15.66 -26.62 -10.55
C PHE A 4 15.53 -27.01 -9.08
N GLU A 5 16.27 -26.34 -8.21
CA GLU A 5 16.08 -26.45 -6.76
C GLU A 5 14.67 -26.02 -6.35
N PHE A 6 14.07 -25.11 -7.12
CA PHE A 6 12.67 -24.66 -6.99
C PHE A 6 11.88 -25.11 -8.23
N PRO A 7 11.09 -26.20 -8.18
CA PRO A 7 10.38 -26.78 -9.33
C PRO A 7 9.46 -25.80 -10.06
N ASP A 8 8.87 -24.84 -9.36
CA ASP A 8 7.95 -23.84 -9.91
C ASP A 8 8.62 -22.61 -10.54
N LEU A 9 9.95 -22.50 -10.47
CA LEU A 9 10.71 -21.32 -10.89
C LEU A 9 10.47 -20.94 -12.36
N PRO A 10 10.47 -21.87 -13.34
CA PRO A 10 10.18 -21.51 -14.73
C PRO A 10 8.76 -20.98 -14.95
N SER A 11 7.79 -21.50 -14.20
CA SER A 11 6.39 -21.06 -14.26
C SER A 11 6.24 -19.64 -13.71
N GLN A 12 6.87 -19.37 -12.56
CA GLN A 12 6.89 -18.05 -11.94
C GLN A 12 7.66 -17.04 -12.80
N PHE A 13 8.76 -17.46 -13.42
CA PHE A 13 9.52 -16.61 -14.35
C PHE A 13 8.66 -16.17 -15.53
N ARG A 14 7.94 -17.10 -16.18
CA ARG A 14 7.00 -16.77 -17.26
C ARG A 14 5.92 -15.79 -16.82
N GLN A 15 5.39 -15.96 -15.62
CA GLN A 15 4.39 -15.04 -15.06
C GLN A 15 4.96 -13.63 -14.87
N LEU A 16 6.18 -13.51 -14.37
CA LEU A 16 6.83 -12.19 -14.18
C LEU A 16 7.19 -11.51 -15.50
N LEU A 17 7.59 -12.28 -16.52
CA LEU A 17 7.79 -11.75 -17.87
C LEU A 17 6.50 -11.16 -18.43
N GLY A 18 5.36 -11.83 -18.22
CA GLY A 18 4.04 -11.33 -18.57
C GLY A 18 3.70 -10.03 -17.82
N GLN A 19 3.88 -10.00 -16.51
CA GLN A 19 3.63 -8.81 -15.70
C GLN A 19 4.49 -7.61 -16.13
N CYS A 20 5.75 -7.85 -16.52
CA CYS A 20 6.62 -6.79 -17.05
C CYS A 20 6.08 -6.23 -18.36
N ARG A 21 5.63 -7.09 -19.27
CA ARG A 21 4.99 -6.67 -20.51
C ARG A 21 3.73 -5.86 -20.26
N ASP A 22 2.85 -6.38 -19.40
CA ASP A 22 1.58 -5.74 -19.05
C ASP A 22 1.78 -4.36 -18.45
N LEU A 23 2.82 -4.17 -17.62
CA LEU A 23 3.18 -2.87 -17.07
C LEU A 23 3.55 -1.87 -18.17
N TYR A 24 4.42 -2.24 -19.11
CA TYR A 24 4.83 -1.36 -20.18
C TYR A 24 3.70 -1.06 -21.18
N VAL A 25 2.98 -2.09 -21.64
CA VAL A 25 1.89 -1.95 -22.61
C VAL A 25 0.74 -1.14 -22.00
N SER A 26 0.29 -1.46 -20.79
CA SER A 26 -0.78 -0.70 -20.11
C SER A 26 -0.37 0.74 -19.79
N SER A 27 0.93 0.99 -19.56
CA SER A 27 1.47 2.36 -19.41
C SER A 27 1.41 3.11 -20.74
N GLY A 28 1.72 2.44 -21.86
CA GLY A 28 1.57 3.00 -23.19
C GLY A 28 0.12 3.33 -23.54
N GLU A 29 -0.80 2.42 -23.23
CA GLU A 29 -2.24 2.61 -23.43
C GLU A 29 -2.80 3.75 -22.56
N LEU A 30 -2.32 3.89 -21.31
CA LEU A 30 -2.68 4.97 -20.42
C LEU A 30 -2.32 6.33 -21.04
N VAL A 31 -1.06 6.50 -21.45
CA VAL A 31 -0.58 7.73 -22.08
C VAL A 31 -1.33 8.00 -23.40
N ALA A 32 -1.54 6.97 -24.22
CA ALA A 32 -2.27 7.08 -25.47
C ALA A 32 -3.73 7.53 -25.29
N ARG A 33 -4.36 7.13 -24.19
CA ARG A 33 -5.74 7.49 -23.85
C ARG A 33 -5.84 8.87 -23.20
N GLU A 34 -4.95 9.20 -22.27
CA GLU A 34 -5.05 10.40 -21.43
C GLU A 34 -4.33 11.60 -22.05
N HIS A 35 -3.28 11.37 -22.86
CA HIS A 35 -2.48 12.42 -23.47
C HIS A 35 -2.25 12.22 -24.97
N PRO A 36 -3.29 11.97 -25.79
CA PRO A 36 -3.12 11.72 -27.24
C PRO A 36 -2.54 12.91 -27.97
N GLN A 37 -2.69 14.12 -27.43
CA GLN A 37 -2.18 15.37 -28.05
C GLN A 37 -0.66 15.54 -27.86
N GLN A 38 -0.05 14.81 -26.91
CA GLN A 38 1.39 14.85 -26.66
C GLN A 38 2.15 13.82 -27.52
N LEU A 39 1.42 12.96 -28.23
CA LEU A 39 2.01 11.93 -29.09
C LEU A 39 2.16 12.49 -30.51
N GLU A 40 3.39 12.83 -30.93
CA GLU A 40 3.74 13.18 -32.32
C GLU A 40 3.70 11.96 -33.26
N GLY A 41 2.74 11.06 -33.10
CA GLY A 41 2.58 9.85 -33.88
C GLY A 41 1.25 9.20 -33.62
N SER A 42 0.98 8.04 -34.26
CA SER A 42 -0.22 7.30 -33.92
C SER A 42 -0.09 6.71 -32.51
N THR A 43 -1.17 6.71 -31.75
CA THR A 43 -1.27 6.08 -30.43
C THR A 43 -0.78 4.63 -30.44
N GLU A 44 -1.04 3.91 -31.53
CA GLU A 44 -0.56 2.54 -31.76
C GLU A 44 0.97 2.43 -31.86
N GLN A 45 1.63 3.44 -32.44
CA GLN A 45 3.10 3.46 -32.53
C GLN A 45 3.73 3.64 -31.15
N PHE A 46 3.12 4.44 -30.27
CA PHE A 46 3.65 4.62 -28.93
C PHE A 46 3.48 3.35 -28.07
N VAL A 47 2.33 2.69 -28.14
CA VAL A 47 2.13 1.41 -27.45
C VAL A 47 3.11 0.35 -27.98
N ALA A 48 3.36 0.30 -29.28
CA ALA A 48 4.35 -0.61 -29.87
C ALA A 48 5.79 -0.28 -29.39
N LEU A 49 6.12 1.01 -29.23
CA LEU A 49 7.41 1.43 -28.65
C LEU A 49 7.54 0.96 -27.19
N MET A 50 6.49 1.05 -26.39
CA MET A 50 6.51 0.55 -25.01
C MET A 50 6.70 -0.97 -24.95
N ASP A 51 6.10 -1.75 -25.87
CA ASP A 51 6.33 -3.19 -26.00
C ASP A 51 7.78 -3.50 -26.43
N ASP A 52 8.40 -2.69 -27.29
CA ASP A 52 9.82 -2.81 -27.65
C ASP A 52 10.75 -2.49 -26.47
N LEU A 53 10.41 -1.47 -25.67
CA LEU A 53 11.19 -1.08 -24.48
C LEU A 53 11.15 -2.17 -23.40
N HIS A 54 10.01 -2.82 -23.17
CA HIS A 54 9.94 -3.95 -22.26
C HIS A 54 10.87 -5.10 -22.71
N ARG A 55 10.92 -5.39 -24.02
CA ARG A 55 11.83 -6.41 -24.57
C ARG A 55 13.29 -6.03 -24.31
N GLY A 56 13.65 -4.77 -24.54
CA GLY A 56 14.99 -4.25 -24.23
C GLY A 56 15.34 -4.38 -22.75
N MET A 57 14.38 -4.07 -21.85
CA MET A 57 14.54 -4.22 -20.41
C MET A 57 14.83 -5.68 -20.03
N LEU A 58 14.03 -6.61 -20.51
CA LEU A 58 14.17 -8.05 -20.20
C LEU A 58 15.50 -8.61 -20.70
N ILE A 59 15.90 -8.28 -21.95
CA ILE A 59 17.18 -8.70 -22.52
C ILE A 59 18.33 -8.17 -21.69
N LYS A 60 18.33 -6.86 -21.39
CA LYS A 60 19.40 -6.25 -20.62
C LYS A 60 19.51 -6.84 -19.22
N LEU A 61 18.38 -7.05 -18.55
CA LEU A 61 18.34 -7.62 -17.22
C LEU A 61 18.88 -9.04 -17.20
N PHE A 62 18.36 -9.89 -18.09
CA PHE A 62 18.74 -11.31 -18.17
C PHE A 62 20.23 -11.47 -18.43
N ILE A 63 20.74 -10.79 -19.46
CA ILE A 63 22.17 -10.85 -19.80
C ILE A 63 23.04 -10.27 -18.68
N SER A 64 22.64 -9.18 -18.03
CA SER A 64 23.43 -8.58 -16.95
C SER A 64 23.58 -9.48 -15.73
N ILE A 65 22.62 -10.36 -15.46
CA ILE A 65 22.72 -11.32 -14.35
C ILE A 65 23.51 -12.56 -14.80
N CYS A 66 23.14 -13.22 -15.92
CA CYS A 66 23.77 -14.45 -16.36
C CYS A 66 25.24 -14.28 -16.80
N GLN A 67 25.72 -13.07 -17.07
CA GLN A 67 27.12 -12.83 -17.44
C GLN A 67 28.04 -12.51 -16.26
N CYS A 68 27.51 -12.32 -15.05
CA CYS A 68 28.33 -11.89 -13.92
C CYS A 68 29.37 -12.97 -13.51
N ASP A 69 29.07 -14.24 -13.68
CA ASP A 69 29.98 -15.38 -13.39
C ASP A 69 30.70 -15.95 -14.62
N ARG A 70 30.40 -15.42 -15.82
CA ARG A 70 30.96 -15.83 -17.13
C ARG A 70 30.69 -17.28 -17.53
N ARG A 71 29.73 -17.94 -16.94
CA ARG A 71 29.36 -19.33 -17.25
C ARG A 71 27.86 -19.42 -17.40
N TRP A 72 27.42 -20.09 -18.48
CA TRP A 72 26.01 -20.37 -18.72
C TRP A 72 25.68 -21.77 -18.23
N SER A 73 24.90 -21.86 -17.22
CA SER A 73 24.41 -23.11 -16.69
C SER A 73 23.31 -23.74 -17.57
N THR A 74 22.95 -24.98 -17.29
CA THR A 74 21.84 -25.67 -17.96
C THR A 74 20.49 -25.01 -17.62
N ASN A 75 20.35 -24.55 -16.38
CA ASN A 75 19.12 -23.94 -15.90
C ASN A 75 18.93 -22.54 -16.47
N GLU A 76 19.98 -21.72 -16.54
CA GLU A 76 19.94 -20.41 -17.21
C GLU A 76 19.64 -20.52 -18.70
N LYS A 77 20.21 -21.53 -19.40
CA LYS A 77 19.86 -21.78 -20.80
C LYS A 77 18.38 -22.11 -20.98
N PHE A 78 17.79 -22.87 -20.06
CA PHE A 78 16.36 -23.15 -20.09
C PHE A 78 15.52 -21.90 -19.81
N LEU A 79 15.91 -21.06 -18.87
CA LEU A 79 15.25 -19.75 -18.66
C LEU A 79 15.41 -18.84 -19.89
N ALA A 80 16.54 -18.90 -20.59
CA ALA A 80 16.75 -18.18 -21.84
C ALA A 80 15.79 -18.67 -22.94
N GLU A 81 15.52 -19.98 -23.05
CA GLU A 81 14.48 -20.50 -23.97
C GLU A 81 13.09 -19.94 -23.63
N VAL A 82 12.75 -19.88 -22.34
CA VAL A 82 11.48 -19.30 -21.87
C VAL A 82 11.41 -17.80 -22.20
N LEU A 83 12.51 -17.07 -22.01
CA LEU A 83 12.61 -15.65 -22.34
C LEU A 83 12.46 -15.44 -23.86
N VAL A 84 13.19 -16.19 -24.68
CA VAL A 84 13.14 -16.10 -26.12
C VAL A 84 11.73 -16.38 -26.64
N PHE A 85 11.07 -17.41 -26.10
CA PHE A 85 9.68 -17.69 -26.43
C PHE A 85 8.75 -16.51 -26.06
N HIS A 86 8.93 -15.90 -24.88
CA HIS A 86 8.15 -14.74 -24.48
C HIS A 86 8.35 -13.53 -25.41
N LEU A 87 9.61 -13.28 -25.85
CA LEU A 87 9.94 -12.11 -26.66
C LEU A 87 9.50 -12.23 -28.13
N TRP A 88 9.56 -13.44 -28.71
CA TRP A 88 9.40 -13.64 -30.16
C TRP A 88 8.38 -14.71 -30.54
N ASP A 89 7.73 -15.35 -29.56
CA ASP A 89 6.77 -16.47 -29.75
C ASP A 89 7.34 -17.61 -30.60
N LYS A 90 8.63 -17.96 -30.38
CA LYS A 90 9.37 -18.97 -31.15
C LYS A 90 10.24 -19.79 -30.21
N TRP A 91 10.19 -21.13 -30.43
CA TRP A 91 11.17 -22.04 -29.86
C TRP A 91 12.36 -22.14 -30.79
N LEU A 92 13.58 -22.02 -30.26
CA LEU A 92 14.84 -22.14 -30.98
C LEU A 92 15.49 -23.47 -30.67
N ASP A 93 16.21 -24.02 -31.65
CA ASP A 93 17.08 -25.16 -31.38
C ASP A 93 18.36 -24.70 -30.65
N GLU A 94 19.17 -25.64 -30.13
CA GLU A 94 20.34 -25.29 -29.30
C GLU A 94 21.35 -24.41 -30.03
N SER A 95 21.53 -24.58 -31.35
CA SER A 95 22.44 -23.76 -32.17
C SER A 95 21.91 -22.34 -32.38
N GLN A 96 20.61 -22.22 -32.64
CA GLN A 96 19.91 -20.96 -32.83
C GLN A 96 19.82 -20.19 -31.51
N LEU A 97 19.58 -20.87 -30.39
CA LEU A 97 19.57 -20.25 -29.07
C LEU A 97 20.94 -19.66 -28.72
N ARG A 98 22.01 -20.39 -29.02
CA ARG A 98 23.38 -19.92 -28.78
C ARG A 98 23.70 -18.68 -29.61
N GLU A 99 23.30 -18.62 -30.86
CA GLU A 99 23.47 -17.45 -31.73
C GLU A 99 22.65 -16.26 -31.21
N ALA A 100 21.38 -16.49 -30.84
CA ALA A 100 20.51 -15.46 -30.27
C ALA A 100 21.07 -14.89 -28.96
N LEU A 101 21.61 -15.74 -28.07
CA LEU A 101 22.23 -15.28 -26.82
C LEU A 101 23.50 -14.46 -27.04
N LEU A 102 24.31 -14.78 -28.03
CA LEU A 102 25.48 -13.97 -28.39
C LEU A 102 25.03 -12.59 -28.91
N GLU A 103 24.04 -12.54 -29.78
CA GLU A 103 23.49 -11.31 -30.31
C GLU A 103 22.83 -10.46 -29.20
N MET A 104 22.07 -11.08 -28.30
CA MET A 104 21.50 -10.42 -27.11
C MET A 104 22.58 -9.86 -26.21
N SER A 105 23.70 -10.58 -26.01
CA SER A 105 24.84 -10.17 -25.21
C SER A 105 25.48 -8.89 -25.76
N ASP A 106 25.81 -8.87 -27.05
CA ASP A 106 26.41 -7.70 -27.70
C ASP A 106 25.52 -6.46 -27.61
N LYS A 107 24.22 -6.64 -27.76
CA LYS A 107 23.24 -5.55 -27.69
C LYS A 107 23.01 -5.09 -26.26
N ALA A 108 22.96 -6.01 -25.28
CA ALA A 108 22.79 -5.65 -23.87
C ALA A 108 23.93 -4.76 -23.34
N THR A 109 25.15 -4.93 -23.86
CA THR A 109 26.30 -4.09 -23.47
C THR A 109 26.16 -2.64 -23.95
N THR A 110 25.59 -2.42 -25.12
CA THR A 110 25.39 -1.08 -25.71
C THR A 110 24.15 -0.38 -25.18
N LEU A 111 23.12 -1.14 -24.81
CA LEU A 111 21.85 -0.61 -24.30
C LEU A 111 22.03 -0.01 -22.90
N LYS A 112 21.67 1.25 -22.71
CA LYS A 112 21.74 1.93 -21.41
C LYS A 112 20.47 1.66 -20.58
N TRP A 113 20.59 1.49 -19.26
CA TRP A 113 19.45 1.33 -18.36
C TRP A 113 18.44 2.48 -18.50
N TYR A 114 18.95 3.71 -18.61
CA TYR A 114 18.10 4.88 -18.79
C TYR A 114 17.22 4.80 -20.03
N ALA A 115 17.72 4.26 -21.14
CA ALA A 115 16.95 4.18 -22.38
C ALA A 115 15.66 3.36 -22.22
N VAL A 116 15.70 2.27 -21.45
CA VAL A 116 14.55 1.37 -21.27
C VAL A 116 13.57 1.83 -20.19
N VAL A 117 13.99 2.66 -19.24
CA VAL A 117 13.13 3.17 -18.15
C VAL A 117 12.68 4.62 -18.34
N ARG A 118 13.24 5.32 -19.30
CA ARG A 118 13.02 6.73 -19.57
C ARG A 118 11.55 7.18 -19.64
N PRO A 119 10.59 6.41 -20.21
CA PRO A 119 9.19 6.82 -20.21
C PRO A 119 8.64 7.03 -18.80
N PHE A 120 9.03 6.18 -17.85
CA PHE A 120 8.57 6.25 -16.46
C PHE A 120 9.16 7.45 -15.69
N ASP A 121 10.31 7.95 -16.11
CA ASP A 121 10.92 9.16 -15.55
C ASP A 121 10.32 10.44 -16.15
N GLN A 122 10.21 10.49 -17.47
CA GLN A 122 9.90 11.74 -18.19
C GLN A 122 8.40 12.02 -18.32
N ILE A 123 7.55 10.99 -18.39
CA ILE A 123 6.11 11.15 -18.55
C ILE A 123 5.46 11.22 -17.17
N ALA A 124 4.90 12.38 -16.81
CA ALA A 124 4.34 12.63 -15.49
C ALA A 124 3.27 11.60 -15.09
N ALA A 125 2.40 11.17 -16.00
CA ALA A 125 1.38 10.16 -15.78
C ALA A 125 1.93 8.78 -15.40
N LEU A 126 3.20 8.47 -15.75
CA LEU A 126 3.82 7.18 -15.46
C LEU A 126 4.67 7.16 -14.18
N ARG A 127 4.93 8.30 -13.56
CA ARG A 127 5.75 8.40 -12.34
C ARG A 127 5.21 7.54 -11.19
N ASN A 128 3.89 7.41 -11.07
CA ASN A 128 3.26 6.57 -10.05
C ASN A 128 3.53 5.07 -10.24
N ARG A 129 3.97 4.64 -11.43
CA ARG A 129 4.29 3.24 -11.76
C ARG A 129 5.77 2.88 -11.58
N VAL A 130 6.61 3.86 -11.24
CA VAL A 130 8.05 3.66 -11.04
C VAL A 130 8.34 2.60 -9.98
N GLY A 131 7.62 2.65 -8.84
CA GLY A 131 7.79 1.66 -7.77
C GLY A 131 7.42 0.23 -8.19
N GLU A 132 6.41 0.08 -9.05
CA GLU A 132 6.00 -1.20 -9.62
C GLU A 132 7.07 -1.74 -10.58
N LEU A 133 7.63 -0.87 -11.42
CA LEU A 133 8.73 -1.22 -12.33
C LEU A 133 9.98 -1.67 -11.55
N GLU A 134 10.41 -0.90 -10.54
CA GLU A 134 11.55 -1.27 -9.69
C GLU A 134 11.34 -2.63 -9.02
N ALA A 135 10.16 -2.85 -8.44
CA ALA A 135 9.83 -4.11 -7.78
C ALA A 135 9.84 -5.31 -8.75
N LEU A 136 9.31 -5.14 -9.97
CA LEU A 136 9.32 -6.20 -10.99
C LEU A 136 10.73 -6.52 -11.47
N VAL A 137 11.57 -5.50 -11.71
CA VAL A 137 12.96 -5.70 -12.14
C VAL A 137 13.75 -6.44 -11.08
N VAL A 138 13.62 -6.06 -9.80
CA VAL A 138 14.31 -6.74 -8.68
C VAL A 138 13.82 -8.18 -8.53
N ARG A 139 12.51 -8.45 -8.66
CA ARG A 139 11.95 -9.82 -8.60
C ARG A 139 12.45 -10.69 -9.74
N LEU A 140 12.48 -10.16 -10.98
CA LEU A 140 13.02 -10.86 -12.14
C LEU A 140 14.51 -11.15 -11.97
N ALA A 141 15.31 -10.16 -11.54
CA ALA A 141 16.74 -10.33 -11.29
C ALA A 141 17.04 -11.43 -10.27
N ASN A 142 16.33 -11.41 -9.14
CA ASN A 142 16.46 -12.44 -8.11
C ASN A 142 16.05 -13.84 -8.61
N MET A 143 15.07 -13.91 -9.52
CA MET A 143 14.62 -15.18 -10.06
C MET A 143 15.62 -15.78 -11.05
N ILE A 144 16.25 -14.93 -11.87
CA ILE A 144 17.31 -15.33 -12.79
C ILE A 144 18.53 -15.83 -11.98
N ALA A 145 18.96 -15.09 -10.98
CA ALA A 145 20.08 -15.46 -10.12
C ALA A 145 19.84 -16.76 -9.32
N ARG A 146 18.58 -17.12 -9.04
CA ARG A 146 18.23 -18.39 -8.37
C ARG A 146 18.11 -19.59 -9.30
N ALA A 147 18.41 -19.43 -10.58
CA ALA A 147 18.32 -20.53 -11.52
C ALA A 147 19.17 -21.74 -11.09
N ASP A 148 20.33 -21.49 -10.54
CA ASP A 148 21.34 -22.49 -10.17
C ASP A 148 21.41 -22.79 -8.67
N GLY A 149 20.47 -22.23 -7.89
CA GLY A 149 20.43 -22.43 -6.42
C GLY A 149 20.53 -21.13 -5.62
N PRO A 150 21.29 -21.10 -4.53
CA PRO A 150 21.45 -19.89 -3.72
C PRO A 150 22.18 -18.77 -4.49
N ILE A 151 21.68 -17.54 -4.37
CA ILE A 151 22.28 -16.38 -5.01
C ILE A 151 23.72 -16.19 -4.53
N GLN A 152 24.68 -16.10 -5.46
CA GLN A 152 26.08 -15.89 -5.17
C GLN A 152 26.37 -14.40 -4.85
N GLU A 153 27.47 -14.12 -4.15
CA GLU A 153 27.84 -12.73 -3.80
C GLU A 153 27.98 -11.82 -5.03
N ILE A 154 28.51 -12.37 -6.14
CA ILE A 154 28.70 -11.62 -7.39
C ILE A 154 27.34 -11.24 -7.99
N GLU A 155 26.38 -12.15 -8.00
CA GLU A 155 25.02 -11.92 -8.49
C GLU A 155 24.28 -10.93 -7.59
N ALA A 156 24.39 -11.06 -6.27
CA ALA A 156 23.82 -10.13 -5.30
C ALA A 156 24.38 -8.71 -5.48
N ALA A 157 25.69 -8.58 -5.71
CA ALA A 157 26.33 -7.30 -6.01
C ALA A 157 25.82 -6.71 -7.33
N GLN A 158 25.62 -7.55 -8.36
CA GLN A 158 25.07 -7.12 -9.65
C GLN A 158 23.61 -6.65 -9.54
N ILE A 159 22.76 -7.38 -8.81
CA ILE A 159 21.38 -6.99 -8.53
C ILE A 159 21.33 -5.64 -7.84
N LYS A 160 22.19 -5.44 -6.81
CA LYS A 160 22.29 -4.17 -6.09
C LYS A 160 22.76 -3.03 -7.00
N SER A 161 23.70 -3.29 -7.89
CA SER A 161 24.18 -2.31 -8.88
C SER A 161 23.05 -1.88 -9.83
N ILE A 162 22.29 -2.84 -10.35
CA ILE A 162 21.13 -2.56 -11.23
C ILE A 162 20.09 -1.72 -10.48
N GLN A 163 19.78 -2.08 -9.24
CA GLN A 163 18.82 -1.36 -8.40
C GLN A 163 19.28 0.10 -8.15
N LEU A 164 20.56 0.32 -7.86
CA LEU A 164 21.12 1.65 -7.66
C LEU A 164 21.08 2.50 -8.95
N GLU A 165 21.38 1.91 -10.10
CA GLU A 165 21.29 2.61 -11.38
C GLU A 165 19.85 3.02 -11.71
N LEU A 166 18.88 2.11 -11.53
CA LEU A 166 17.46 2.41 -11.74
C LEU A 166 16.99 3.52 -10.80
N SER A 167 17.29 3.41 -9.51
CA SER A 167 16.92 4.43 -8.52
C SER A 167 17.57 5.78 -8.81
N ARG A 168 18.79 5.82 -9.34
CA ARG A 168 19.45 7.07 -9.73
C ARG A 168 18.73 7.76 -10.87
N HIS A 169 18.20 7.01 -11.84
CA HIS A 169 17.54 7.56 -13.02
C HIS A 169 16.06 7.88 -12.77
N LEU A 170 15.39 7.14 -11.90
CA LEU A 170 13.94 7.26 -11.69
C LEU A 170 13.56 8.17 -10.51
N ARG A 171 14.49 8.58 -9.64
CA ARG A 171 14.25 9.46 -8.49
C ARG A 171 14.81 10.87 -8.62
N ALA A 172 15.43 11.22 -9.74
CA ALA A 172 15.90 12.58 -9.99
C ALA A 172 14.71 13.50 -10.33
N ILE A 173 13.90 13.84 -9.32
CA ILE A 173 12.93 14.94 -9.42
C ILE A 173 13.72 16.22 -9.17
N PRO A 174 13.80 17.18 -10.12
CA PRO A 174 14.34 18.50 -9.85
C PRO A 174 13.42 19.19 -8.81
N ILE A 175 14.00 19.62 -7.70
CA ILE A 175 13.27 20.27 -6.59
C ILE A 175 12.77 21.69 -6.99
N ASP A 176 13.21 22.21 -8.14
CA ASP A 176 12.91 23.56 -8.62
C ASP A 176 12.34 23.53 -10.05
N GLU A 177 11.05 23.21 -10.21
CA GLU A 177 10.30 23.65 -11.37
C GLU A 177 9.04 24.40 -10.92
N PRO A 178 8.87 25.67 -11.37
CA PRO A 178 7.61 26.38 -11.15
C PRO A 178 6.48 25.69 -11.92
N SER A 179 5.34 25.56 -11.29
CA SER A 179 4.11 25.01 -11.84
C SER A 179 3.57 25.88 -13.00
N GLU A 180 4.08 25.67 -14.21
CA GLU A 180 3.48 26.22 -15.43
C GLU A 180 3.01 25.04 -16.30
N HIS A 181 1.71 24.84 -16.37
CA HIS A 181 1.07 23.81 -17.19
C HIS A 181 1.46 23.86 -18.69
N ALA A 182 1.78 25.04 -19.23
CA ALA A 182 2.23 25.20 -20.61
C ALA A 182 3.66 24.68 -20.86
N ALA A 183 4.54 24.72 -19.86
CA ALA A 183 5.91 24.19 -19.98
C ALA A 183 5.94 22.66 -19.84
N ALA A 184 5.01 22.07 -19.09
CA ALA A 184 4.90 20.62 -18.92
C ALA A 184 4.47 19.91 -20.21
N ASP A 185 3.60 20.53 -21.01
CA ASP A 185 3.13 19.96 -22.27
C ASP A 185 4.22 19.96 -23.35
N GLN A 186 5.04 21.03 -23.44
CA GLN A 186 6.18 21.07 -24.35
C GLN A 186 7.32 20.14 -23.94
N ALA A 187 7.57 20.02 -22.63
CA ALA A 187 8.55 19.07 -22.10
C ALA A 187 8.13 17.61 -22.33
N GLY A 188 6.83 17.32 -22.25
CA GLY A 188 6.25 16.01 -22.54
C GLY A 188 6.43 15.61 -24.01
N ALA A 189 6.11 16.50 -24.95
CA ALA A 189 6.28 16.26 -26.39
C ALA A 189 7.75 16.02 -26.78
N GLN A 190 8.69 16.84 -26.26
CA GLN A 190 10.12 16.63 -26.47
C GLN A 190 10.65 15.34 -25.83
N ALA A 191 10.06 14.92 -24.70
CA ALA A 191 10.40 13.66 -24.05
C ALA A 191 9.99 12.46 -24.90
N ILE A 192 8.80 12.50 -25.49
CA ILE A 192 8.26 11.46 -26.37
C ILE A 192 9.10 11.35 -27.65
N GLU A 193 9.45 12.49 -28.29
CA GLU A 193 10.34 12.51 -29.46
C GLU A 193 11.69 11.84 -29.17
N LYS A 194 12.31 12.19 -28.03
CA LYS A 194 13.57 11.55 -27.60
C LYS A 194 13.42 10.05 -27.28
N ILE A 195 12.24 9.57 -26.90
CA ILE A 195 11.96 8.14 -26.70
C ILE A 195 11.89 7.44 -28.06
N PHE A 196 11.30 8.05 -29.08
CA PHE A 196 11.30 7.52 -30.45
C PHE A 196 12.71 7.45 -31.04
N ASP A 197 13.56 8.43 -30.76
CA ASP A 197 14.97 8.40 -31.19
C ASP A 197 15.75 7.23 -30.58
N ALA A 198 15.44 6.89 -29.31
CA ALA A 198 16.04 5.74 -28.62
C ALA A 198 15.65 4.38 -29.23
N ARG A 199 14.60 4.32 -30.06
CA ARG A 199 14.20 3.09 -30.78
C ARG A 199 15.31 2.54 -31.68
N SER A 200 16.17 3.41 -32.21
CA SER A 200 17.34 3.00 -33.02
C SER A 200 18.39 2.23 -32.18
N GLU A 201 18.37 2.37 -30.86
CA GLU A 201 19.26 1.67 -29.94
C GLU A 201 18.73 0.27 -29.56
N LEU A 202 17.44 -0.03 -29.85
CA LEU A 202 16.86 -1.34 -29.59
C LEU A 202 17.32 -2.35 -30.64
N PRO A 203 17.55 -3.63 -30.25
CA PRO A 203 17.98 -4.64 -31.19
C PRO A 203 16.95 -4.88 -32.30
N PRO A 204 17.30 -4.75 -33.59
CA PRO A 204 16.40 -5.15 -34.65
C PRO A 204 16.08 -6.63 -34.53
N LEU A 205 14.80 -6.98 -34.63
CA LEU A 205 14.35 -8.37 -34.69
C LEU A 205 15.02 -9.01 -35.92
N ALA A 206 15.94 -9.95 -35.68
CA ALA A 206 16.56 -10.71 -36.76
C ALA A 206 15.45 -11.36 -37.58
N ALA A 207 15.27 -10.94 -38.83
CA ALA A 207 14.38 -11.54 -39.78
C ALA A 207 14.93 -12.93 -40.13
N THR A 208 14.58 -13.94 -39.37
CA THR A 208 14.92 -15.33 -39.68
C THR A 208 14.29 -15.69 -41.01
N ARG A 209 15.13 -15.98 -42.02
CA ARG A 209 14.72 -16.50 -43.33
C ARG A 209 13.70 -17.62 -43.09
N LYS A 210 12.55 -17.49 -43.77
CA LYS A 210 11.51 -18.52 -43.82
C LYS A 210 12.11 -19.87 -44.25
N ARG A 211 12.34 -20.74 -43.30
CA ARG A 211 12.37 -22.21 -43.53
C ARG A 211 11.33 -22.80 -42.59
N GLY A 212 10.52 -23.71 -43.14
CA GLY A 212 9.30 -24.32 -42.64
C GLY A 212 9.17 -24.45 -41.13
N ALA A 213 8.02 -24.12 -40.64
CA ALA A 213 7.65 -24.18 -39.23
C ALA A 213 7.95 -25.57 -38.64
N PRO A 214 8.77 -25.70 -37.60
CA PRO A 214 8.82 -26.91 -36.82
C PRO A 214 7.51 -27.01 -36.00
N THR A 215 6.86 -28.15 -36.11
CA THR A 215 5.75 -28.53 -35.22
C THR A 215 6.17 -28.39 -33.75
N PRO A 216 5.33 -27.83 -32.90
CA PRO A 216 5.65 -27.69 -31.46
C PRO A 216 5.86 -29.09 -30.87
N PRO A 217 6.81 -29.24 -29.92
CA PRO A 217 6.99 -30.50 -29.23
C PRO A 217 5.71 -30.86 -28.46
N PRO A 218 5.34 -32.14 -28.44
CA PRO A 218 4.10 -32.59 -27.83
C PRO A 218 4.14 -32.29 -26.33
N THR A 219 3.10 -31.64 -25.86
CA THR A 219 2.77 -31.52 -24.43
C THR A 219 2.78 -32.91 -23.81
N PRO A 220 3.39 -33.15 -22.65
CA PRO A 220 3.29 -34.43 -21.98
C PRO A 220 1.83 -34.69 -21.60
N LYS A 221 1.19 -35.57 -22.30
CA LYS A 221 -0.12 -36.14 -21.93
C LYS A 221 0.08 -36.89 -20.62
N LEU A 222 -0.60 -36.44 -19.58
CA LEU A 222 -0.85 -37.29 -18.41
C LEU A 222 -1.51 -38.56 -18.88
N ALA A 223 -0.81 -39.68 -18.68
CA ALA A 223 -1.30 -41.00 -19.00
C ALA A 223 -2.53 -41.31 -18.14
N ALA A 224 -3.65 -41.45 -18.78
CA ALA A 224 -4.84 -42.03 -18.19
C ALA A 224 -4.56 -43.52 -17.90
N THR A 225 -4.42 -43.87 -16.64
CA THR A 225 -4.32 -45.25 -16.19
C THR A 225 -5.73 -45.84 -16.14
N ARG A 226 -5.88 -46.91 -16.92
CA ARG A 226 -7.09 -47.71 -17.04
C ARG A 226 -7.56 -48.28 -15.71
N GLU A 227 -8.86 -48.20 -15.52
CA GLU A 227 -9.64 -48.91 -14.52
C GLU A 227 -9.34 -50.42 -14.49
N ARG A 228 -9.13 -50.94 -13.29
CA ARG A 228 -9.46 -52.34 -12.97
C ARG A 228 -10.25 -52.35 -11.68
N SER A 229 -11.47 -52.81 -11.83
CA SER A 229 -12.45 -53.15 -10.82
C SER A 229 -11.93 -54.11 -9.76
N ALA A 230 -12.20 -53.79 -8.48
CA ALA A 230 -12.41 -54.79 -7.44
C ALA A 230 -13.30 -54.16 -6.35
N SER A 231 -14.39 -54.81 -6.06
CA SER A 231 -15.46 -54.49 -5.11
C SER A 231 -15.07 -54.82 -3.65
N PRO A 232 -15.95 -54.61 -2.68
CA PRO A 232 -15.77 -53.65 -1.60
C PRO A 232 -15.62 -54.33 -0.22
N THR A 233 -15.11 -53.60 0.76
CA THR A 233 -15.34 -53.92 2.18
C THR A 233 -15.48 -52.63 2.99
N PRO A 234 -16.31 -52.59 4.03
CA PRO A 234 -17.09 -51.45 4.42
C PRO A 234 -16.36 -50.49 5.37
N ALA A 235 -16.64 -49.20 5.19
CA ALA A 235 -16.26 -48.12 6.11
C ALA A 235 -17.10 -48.11 7.41
N PRO A 236 -16.54 -47.65 8.50
CA PRO A 236 -17.37 -47.29 9.64
C PRO A 236 -18.02 -45.93 9.40
N SER A 237 -19.32 -45.91 9.61
CA SER A 237 -20.19 -44.74 9.57
C SER A 237 -19.76 -43.67 10.55
N SER A 238 -19.30 -42.51 10.05
CA SER A 238 -19.36 -41.27 10.80
C SER A 238 -20.58 -40.48 10.33
N SER A 239 -21.52 -40.31 11.23
CA SER A 239 -22.73 -39.51 11.06
C SER A 239 -22.39 -38.08 10.62
N PRO A 240 -23.15 -37.49 9.69
CA PRO A 240 -22.95 -36.06 9.37
C PRO A 240 -23.39 -35.22 10.56
N VAL A 241 -22.46 -34.43 11.08
CA VAL A 241 -22.78 -33.32 11.96
C VAL A 241 -23.65 -32.36 11.14
N PRO A 242 -24.87 -32.00 11.62
CA PRO A 242 -25.69 -31.04 10.90
C PRO A 242 -24.95 -29.70 10.90
N SER A 243 -24.57 -29.22 9.71
CA SER A 243 -24.18 -27.86 9.48
C SER A 243 -25.40 -26.97 9.75
N THR A 244 -25.47 -26.43 10.96
CA THR A 244 -26.39 -25.34 11.29
C THR A 244 -26.14 -24.20 10.29
N PRO A 245 -27.16 -23.65 9.61
CA PRO A 245 -27.01 -22.44 8.82
C PRO A 245 -26.46 -21.32 9.74
N PRO A 246 -25.63 -20.40 9.24
CA PRO A 246 -25.11 -19.31 10.05
C PRO A 246 -26.31 -18.56 10.65
N THR A 247 -26.41 -18.59 11.98
CA THR A 247 -27.46 -17.87 12.71
C THR A 247 -27.33 -16.40 12.37
N GLU A 248 -28.31 -15.83 11.66
CA GLU A 248 -28.34 -14.40 11.36
C GLU A 248 -28.35 -13.66 12.70
N LEU A 249 -27.30 -12.87 12.92
CA LEU A 249 -27.16 -12.04 14.13
C LEU A 249 -28.35 -11.10 14.26
N THR A 250 -28.90 -11.01 15.44
CA THR A 250 -29.95 -10.02 15.73
C THR A 250 -29.43 -8.59 15.57
N PRO A 251 -30.26 -7.59 15.32
CA PRO A 251 -29.84 -6.18 15.24
C PRO A 251 -29.06 -5.72 16.47
N ALA A 252 -29.42 -6.20 17.64
CA ALA A 252 -28.71 -5.88 18.90
C ALA A 252 -27.29 -6.50 18.93
N GLU A 253 -27.14 -7.73 18.46
CA GLU A 253 -25.83 -8.40 18.37
C GLU A 253 -24.96 -7.74 17.30
N ARG A 254 -25.49 -7.39 16.14
CA ARG A 254 -24.76 -6.63 15.09
C ARG A 254 -24.25 -5.29 15.61
N LEU A 255 -25.09 -4.57 16.37
CA LEU A 255 -24.69 -3.31 16.98
C LEU A 255 -23.61 -3.51 18.05
N ALA A 256 -23.74 -4.54 18.89
CA ALA A 256 -22.71 -4.87 19.88
C ALA A 256 -21.37 -5.22 19.20
N GLN A 257 -21.41 -5.96 18.10
CA GLN A 257 -20.23 -6.29 17.29
C GLN A 257 -19.60 -5.03 16.69
N ALA A 258 -20.38 -4.15 16.04
CA ALA A 258 -19.87 -2.91 15.45
C ALA A 258 -19.27 -1.98 16.53
N MET A 259 -19.88 -1.91 17.71
CA MET A 259 -19.32 -1.16 18.85
C MET A 259 -18.05 -1.81 19.41
N ALA A 260 -17.95 -3.13 19.40
CA ALA A 260 -16.75 -3.86 19.81
C ALA A 260 -15.57 -3.67 18.84
N GLU A 261 -15.80 -3.32 17.57
CA GLU A 261 -14.75 -2.94 16.61
C GLU A 261 -14.11 -1.58 16.93
N LEU A 262 -14.83 -0.69 17.62
CA LEU A 262 -14.35 0.64 18.00
C LEU A 262 -13.40 0.59 19.20
N ASP A 263 -13.65 -0.33 20.16
CA ASP A 263 -12.92 -0.39 21.42
C ASP A 263 -11.42 -0.68 21.29
N PRO A 264 -10.97 -1.60 20.42
CA PRO A 264 -9.55 -1.93 20.27
C PRO A 264 -8.75 -0.88 19.50
N LEU A 265 -9.39 0.15 18.91
CA LEU A 265 -8.64 1.23 18.27
C LEU A 265 -7.79 1.94 19.32
N ILE A 266 -6.52 2.16 19.02
CA ILE A 266 -5.60 2.86 19.92
C ILE A 266 -5.96 4.34 19.93
N GLY A 267 -5.97 4.95 21.13
CA GLY A 267 -6.34 6.34 21.31
C GLY A 267 -7.80 6.63 20.95
N LEU A 268 -8.03 7.77 20.28
CA LEU A 268 -9.33 8.23 19.77
C LEU A 268 -10.43 8.32 20.85
N THR A 269 -10.06 8.68 22.08
CA THR A 269 -10.97 8.66 23.24
C THR A 269 -12.21 9.52 23.02
N GLU A 270 -12.04 10.74 22.51
CA GLU A 270 -13.13 11.66 22.23
C GLU A 270 -14.02 11.15 21.09
N ILE A 271 -13.42 10.65 20.01
CA ILE A 271 -14.15 10.05 18.88
C ILE A 271 -14.99 8.87 19.34
N LYS A 272 -14.42 7.97 20.16
CA LYS A 272 -15.15 6.84 20.73
C LYS A 272 -16.34 7.30 21.58
N SER A 273 -16.15 8.34 22.37
CA SER A 273 -17.23 8.93 23.19
C SER A 273 -18.33 9.52 22.32
N GLU A 274 -17.96 10.30 21.29
CA GLU A 274 -18.93 10.89 20.36
C GLU A 274 -19.72 9.85 19.57
N VAL A 275 -19.06 8.81 19.05
CA VAL A 275 -19.74 7.71 18.35
C VAL A 275 -20.70 6.96 19.27
N ARG A 276 -20.31 6.71 20.55
CA ARG A 276 -21.21 6.09 21.54
C ARG A 276 -22.41 6.98 21.87
N THR A 277 -22.18 8.29 22.02
CA THR A 277 -23.24 9.27 22.28
C THR A 277 -24.22 9.31 21.10
N LEU A 278 -23.72 9.31 19.88
CA LEU A 278 -24.54 9.25 18.67
C LEU A 278 -25.38 7.95 18.63
N ALA A 279 -24.76 6.81 18.87
CA ALA A 279 -25.47 5.52 18.90
C ALA A 279 -26.57 5.48 19.98
N ASN A 280 -26.30 6.03 21.17
CA ASN A 280 -27.28 6.11 22.24
C ASN A 280 -28.45 7.04 21.88
N PHE A 281 -28.15 8.20 21.28
CA PHE A 281 -29.18 9.12 20.80
C PHE A 281 -30.10 8.43 19.78
N LEU A 282 -29.53 7.75 18.78
CA LEU A 282 -30.29 7.05 17.75
C LEU A 282 -31.14 5.91 18.32
N LYS A 283 -30.63 5.16 19.30
CA LYS A 283 -31.44 4.16 20.04
C LYS A 283 -32.66 4.76 20.72
N VAL A 284 -32.51 5.94 21.32
CA VAL A 284 -33.64 6.64 21.96
C VAL A 284 -34.63 7.12 20.92
N GLN A 285 -34.18 7.66 19.79
CA GLN A 285 -35.06 8.10 18.70
C GLN A 285 -35.87 6.93 18.12
N ALA A 286 -35.24 5.76 17.89
CA ALA A 286 -35.93 4.56 17.44
C ALA A 286 -37.06 4.15 18.41
N LYS A 287 -36.80 4.14 19.73
CA LYS A 287 -37.82 3.87 20.75
C LYS A 287 -38.95 4.91 20.78
N ARG A 288 -38.64 6.20 20.51
CA ARG A 288 -39.67 7.24 20.41
C ARG A 288 -40.57 6.99 19.22
N THR A 289 -39.98 6.59 18.06
CA THR A 289 -40.77 6.22 16.88
C THR A 289 -41.67 5.02 17.17
N GLU A 290 -41.16 3.97 17.80
CA GLU A 290 -41.94 2.79 18.21
C GLU A 290 -43.09 3.16 19.16
N ALA A 291 -42.89 4.16 20.01
CA ALA A 291 -43.90 4.66 20.95
C ALA A 291 -44.88 5.70 20.32
N GLY A 292 -44.78 5.99 19.00
CA GLY A 292 -45.59 6.97 18.32
C GLY A 292 -45.35 8.42 18.73
N LEU A 293 -44.18 8.71 19.33
CA LEU A 293 -43.77 10.04 19.76
C LEU A 293 -43.06 10.79 18.62
N PRO A 294 -43.21 12.12 18.51
CA PRO A 294 -42.51 12.90 17.51
C PRO A 294 -40.98 12.78 17.69
N THR A 295 -40.28 12.57 16.59
CA THR A 295 -38.83 12.52 16.54
C THR A 295 -38.25 13.76 15.92
N THR A 296 -37.03 14.13 16.33
CA THR A 296 -36.31 15.24 15.73
C THR A 296 -35.49 14.73 14.55
N GLU A 297 -35.66 15.32 13.38
CA GLU A 297 -34.81 15.05 12.24
C GLU A 297 -33.37 15.52 12.55
N LEU A 298 -32.42 14.62 12.43
CA LEU A 298 -31.01 14.90 12.65
C LEU A 298 -30.22 14.62 11.37
N SER A 299 -29.40 15.59 10.96
CA SER A 299 -28.42 15.34 9.92
C SER A 299 -27.38 14.35 10.43
N LEU A 300 -27.17 13.25 9.70
CA LEU A 300 -26.18 12.23 9.99
C LEU A 300 -24.87 12.45 9.23
N HIS A 301 -24.82 13.50 8.41
CA HIS A 301 -23.59 13.88 7.71
C HIS A 301 -22.57 14.46 8.68
N MET A 302 -21.28 14.17 8.44
CA MET A 302 -20.21 14.52 9.39
C MET A 302 -19.00 15.07 8.66
N VAL A 303 -18.21 15.85 9.39
CA VAL A 303 -16.86 16.27 9.00
C VAL A 303 -15.86 15.60 9.91
N PHE A 304 -14.82 14.99 9.33
CA PHE A 304 -13.70 14.38 10.03
C PHE A 304 -12.45 15.23 9.81
N ASN A 305 -12.13 16.06 10.80
CA ASN A 305 -10.97 16.94 10.78
C ASN A 305 -9.74 16.24 11.36
N GLY A 306 -8.59 16.35 10.73
CA GLY A 306 -7.33 15.86 11.32
C GLY A 306 -6.28 15.46 10.30
N ASN A 307 -5.07 15.27 10.78
CA ASN A 307 -3.91 14.90 10.00
C ASN A 307 -4.02 13.50 9.38
N PRO A 308 -3.20 13.17 8.35
CA PRO A 308 -3.18 11.85 7.75
C PRO A 308 -2.87 10.74 8.77
N GLY A 309 -3.41 9.54 8.56
CA GLY A 309 -3.09 8.38 9.38
C GLY A 309 -3.68 8.39 10.81
N THR A 310 -4.57 9.31 11.15
CA THR A 310 -5.27 9.38 12.45
C THR A 310 -6.47 8.44 12.57
N GLY A 311 -6.78 7.65 11.53
CA GLY A 311 -7.82 6.62 11.58
C GLY A 311 -9.18 7.05 11.05
N LYS A 312 -9.32 8.20 10.37
CA LYS A 312 -10.57 8.74 9.81
C LYS A 312 -11.37 7.70 9.01
N THR A 313 -10.77 7.09 8.00
CA THR A 313 -11.43 6.07 7.15
C THR A 313 -11.85 4.83 7.94
N THR A 314 -11.04 4.41 8.91
CA THR A 314 -11.38 3.26 9.78
C THR A 314 -12.62 3.54 10.62
N VAL A 315 -12.70 4.72 11.23
CA VAL A 315 -13.86 5.14 12.02
C VAL A 315 -15.09 5.32 11.12
N ALA A 316 -14.94 5.89 9.92
CA ALA A 316 -16.05 6.03 8.97
C ALA A 316 -16.68 4.67 8.62
N ARG A 317 -15.87 3.63 8.43
CA ARG A 317 -16.36 2.26 8.17
C ARG A 317 -17.11 1.69 9.37
N ILE A 318 -16.61 1.88 10.59
CA ILE A 318 -17.28 1.44 11.82
C ILE A 318 -18.61 2.18 12.00
N VAL A 319 -18.66 3.49 11.73
CA VAL A 319 -19.89 4.27 11.77
C VAL A 319 -20.92 3.75 10.77
N GLY A 320 -20.51 3.39 9.56
CA GLY A 320 -21.37 2.73 8.56
C GLY A 320 -21.96 1.41 9.08
N ASN A 321 -21.12 0.57 9.70
CA ASN A 321 -21.56 -0.68 10.33
C ASN A 321 -22.57 -0.43 11.48
N ILE A 322 -22.34 0.58 12.30
CA ILE A 322 -23.26 0.99 13.38
C ILE A 322 -24.62 1.41 12.80
N PHE A 323 -24.63 2.26 11.78
CA PHE A 323 -25.86 2.73 11.15
C PHE A 323 -26.65 1.60 10.47
N SER A 324 -25.94 0.64 9.87
CA SER A 324 -26.58 -0.57 9.34
C SER A 324 -27.17 -1.45 10.43
N ALA A 325 -26.43 -1.68 11.52
CA ALA A 325 -26.92 -2.47 12.66
C ALA A 325 -28.14 -1.87 13.35
N MET A 326 -28.28 -0.54 13.27
CA MET A 326 -29.42 0.22 13.78
C MET A 326 -30.58 0.34 12.79
N GLY A 327 -30.44 -0.18 11.56
CA GLY A 327 -31.48 -0.12 10.53
C GLY A 327 -31.64 1.26 9.86
N ILE A 328 -30.70 2.20 10.11
CA ILE A 328 -30.70 3.54 9.48
C ILE A 328 -30.27 3.41 8.03
N LEU A 329 -29.21 2.66 7.78
CA LEU A 329 -28.72 2.33 6.45
C LEU A 329 -28.95 0.84 6.18
N LYS A 330 -29.42 0.48 4.99
CA LYS A 330 -29.70 -0.93 4.67
C LYS A 330 -28.43 -1.77 4.57
N LYS A 331 -27.35 -1.21 4.00
CA LYS A 331 -26.07 -1.92 3.78
C LYS A 331 -24.97 -1.45 4.74
N GLY A 332 -24.87 -0.12 4.94
CA GLY A 332 -23.82 0.50 5.77
C GLY A 332 -22.40 0.39 5.21
N HIS A 333 -22.23 -0.02 3.94
CA HIS A 333 -20.95 -0.10 3.28
C HIS A 333 -20.35 1.29 3.09
N LEU A 334 -19.02 1.35 3.03
CA LEU A 334 -18.25 2.56 2.81
C LEU A 334 -17.80 2.65 1.34
N VAL A 335 -18.11 3.76 0.68
CA VAL A 335 -17.56 4.13 -0.62
C VAL A 335 -16.58 5.26 -0.41
N GLU A 336 -15.29 4.98 -0.60
CA GLU A 336 -14.23 5.97 -0.49
C GLU A 336 -14.03 6.67 -1.84
N THR A 337 -13.83 7.96 -1.81
CA THR A 337 -13.56 8.80 -2.99
C THR A 337 -12.77 10.04 -2.60
N ASP A 338 -12.27 10.72 -3.60
CA ASP A 338 -11.60 12.02 -3.53
C ASP A 338 -12.13 12.94 -4.63
N ARG A 339 -11.46 14.08 -4.87
CA ARG A 339 -11.79 14.97 -5.99
C ARG A 339 -11.81 14.22 -7.32
N SER A 340 -10.82 13.37 -7.57
CA SER A 340 -10.66 12.67 -8.84
C SER A 340 -11.83 11.73 -9.14
N GLY A 341 -12.46 11.16 -8.11
CA GLY A 341 -13.64 10.32 -8.24
C GLY A 341 -14.96 11.08 -8.44
N MET A 342 -15.01 12.37 -8.10
CA MET A 342 -16.21 13.21 -8.14
C MET A 342 -16.21 14.20 -9.30
N VAL A 343 -15.09 14.83 -9.60
CA VAL A 343 -14.93 15.88 -10.62
C VAL A 343 -14.41 15.27 -11.90
N ALA A 344 -14.97 15.67 -13.05
CA ALA A 344 -14.49 15.26 -14.36
C ALA A 344 -13.56 16.32 -14.96
N GLU A 345 -12.77 15.91 -15.94
CA GLU A 345 -11.83 16.79 -16.66
C GLU A 345 -12.51 17.64 -17.74
N TYR A 346 -13.70 17.21 -18.20
CA TYR A 346 -14.40 17.86 -19.31
C TYR A 346 -15.73 18.47 -18.86
N ALA A 347 -16.09 19.58 -19.48
CA ALA A 347 -17.35 20.29 -19.25
C ALA A 347 -18.58 19.36 -19.39
N GLY A 348 -19.53 19.45 -18.46
CA GLY A 348 -20.78 18.69 -18.48
C GLY A 348 -20.68 17.22 -18.06
N GLN A 349 -19.50 16.74 -17.69
CA GLN A 349 -19.31 15.35 -17.25
C GLN A 349 -19.20 15.20 -15.72
N THR A 350 -19.00 16.28 -15.00
CA THR A 350 -18.86 16.27 -13.52
C THR A 350 -20.16 15.84 -12.85
N GLY A 351 -21.29 16.38 -13.26
CA GLY A 351 -22.59 15.98 -12.74
C GLY A 351 -22.85 14.47 -12.86
N PRO A 352 -22.80 13.88 -14.06
CA PRO A 352 -22.94 12.42 -14.24
C PRO A 352 -21.95 11.59 -13.44
N LYS A 353 -20.67 12.01 -13.35
CA LYS A 353 -19.64 11.31 -12.58
C LYS A 353 -19.93 11.33 -11.09
N SER A 354 -20.28 12.51 -10.55
CA SER A 354 -20.68 12.67 -9.15
C SER A 354 -21.93 11.85 -8.83
N HIS A 355 -22.96 11.86 -9.70
CA HIS A 355 -24.16 11.05 -9.52
C HIS A 355 -23.82 9.56 -9.44
N LYS A 356 -23.01 9.04 -10.36
CA LYS A 356 -22.58 7.64 -10.34
C LYS A 356 -21.88 7.26 -9.04
N LYS A 357 -20.97 8.12 -8.56
CA LYS A 357 -20.22 7.84 -7.31
C LYS A 357 -21.16 7.88 -6.09
N ILE A 358 -22.12 8.79 -6.07
CA ILE A 358 -23.14 8.85 -5.02
C ILE A 358 -24.08 7.64 -5.08
N ASP A 359 -24.46 7.18 -6.28
CA ASP A 359 -25.31 5.99 -6.47
C ASP A 359 -24.63 4.72 -5.93
N GLU A 360 -23.30 4.60 -6.09
CA GLU A 360 -22.51 3.51 -5.49
C GLU A 360 -22.61 3.50 -3.95
N ALA A 361 -22.76 4.68 -3.33
CA ALA A 361 -22.82 4.84 -1.87
C ALA A 361 -24.25 4.77 -1.29
N LEU A 362 -25.29 4.62 -2.12
CA LEU A 362 -26.67 4.52 -1.63
C LEU A 362 -26.85 3.32 -0.70
N ASP A 363 -27.61 3.53 0.37
CA ASP A 363 -27.81 2.62 1.50
C ASP A 363 -26.54 2.42 2.35
N GLY A 364 -25.54 3.32 2.20
CA GLY A 364 -24.23 3.28 2.86
C GLY A 364 -23.68 4.67 3.15
N VAL A 365 -22.36 4.73 3.28
CA VAL A 365 -21.59 5.94 3.60
C VAL A 365 -20.71 6.32 2.43
N LEU A 366 -20.84 7.57 1.95
CA LEU A 366 -19.90 8.19 1.02
C LEU A 366 -18.85 8.93 1.84
N PHE A 367 -17.59 8.46 1.77
CA PHE A 367 -16.46 9.09 2.42
C PHE A 367 -15.62 9.82 1.37
N ILE A 368 -15.50 11.14 1.51
CA ILE A 368 -14.74 11.99 0.60
C ILE A 368 -13.47 12.41 1.33
N ASP A 369 -12.33 11.83 0.96
CA ASP A 369 -11.04 12.22 1.54
C ASP A 369 -10.51 13.47 0.85
N GLU A 370 -9.75 14.26 1.61
CA GLU A 370 -9.24 15.57 1.16
C GLU A 370 -10.33 16.44 0.51
N ALA A 371 -11.54 16.45 1.10
CA ALA A 371 -12.72 17.06 0.53
C ALA A 371 -12.56 18.55 0.21
N TYR A 372 -11.65 19.25 0.88
CA TYR A 372 -11.28 20.63 0.57
C TYR A 372 -10.76 20.79 -0.87
N THR A 373 -10.23 19.74 -1.48
CA THR A 373 -9.78 19.76 -2.87
C THR A 373 -10.94 19.83 -3.88
N LEU A 374 -12.19 19.53 -3.46
CA LEU A 374 -13.36 19.61 -4.34
C LEU A 374 -13.52 21.01 -4.92
N ILE A 375 -13.25 22.05 -4.13
CA ILE A 375 -13.26 23.44 -4.58
C ILE A 375 -11.82 23.95 -4.48
N ALA A 376 -11.20 24.28 -5.61
CA ALA A 376 -9.86 24.86 -5.62
C ALA A 376 -9.89 26.25 -4.93
N ALA A 377 -8.81 26.60 -4.24
CA ALA A 377 -8.69 27.85 -3.47
C ALA A 377 -8.76 29.11 -4.38
N ASP A 378 -8.44 28.98 -5.67
CA ASP A 378 -8.54 30.03 -6.67
C ASP A 378 -9.90 29.95 -7.36
N SER A 379 -10.90 30.49 -6.73
CA SER A 379 -12.29 30.86 -7.06
C SER A 379 -12.91 30.60 -8.45
N GLU A 380 -12.23 30.09 -9.46
CA GLU A 380 -12.73 29.82 -10.81
C GLU A 380 -12.78 28.34 -11.18
N ASP A 381 -13.10 27.44 -10.23
CA ASP A 381 -13.30 26.02 -10.50
C ASP A 381 -14.79 25.66 -10.66
N PRO A 382 -15.38 25.85 -11.85
CA PRO A 382 -16.81 25.60 -12.07
C PRO A 382 -17.15 24.12 -11.91
N TYR A 383 -16.21 23.22 -12.16
CA TYR A 383 -16.42 21.77 -12.06
C TYR A 383 -16.49 21.30 -10.61
N GLY A 384 -15.63 21.85 -9.74
CA GLY A 384 -15.70 21.57 -8.31
C GLY A 384 -17.00 22.08 -7.70
N HIS A 385 -17.44 23.26 -8.06
CA HIS A 385 -18.73 23.81 -7.65
C HIS A 385 -19.92 22.95 -8.13
N GLU A 386 -19.89 22.44 -9.37
CA GLU A 386 -20.91 21.52 -9.90
C GLU A 386 -20.98 20.23 -9.09
N ALA A 387 -19.82 19.65 -8.73
CA ALA A 387 -19.76 18.45 -7.90
C ALA A 387 -20.37 18.67 -6.52
N VAL A 388 -20.04 19.80 -5.86
CA VAL A 388 -20.57 20.16 -4.54
C VAL A 388 -22.09 20.43 -4.61
N GLN A 389 -22.58 21.13 -5.63
CA GLN A 389 -24.02 21.33 -5.81
C GLN A 389 -24.78 20.03 -6.03
N THR A 390 -24.21 19.11 -6.84
CA THR A 390 -24.77 17.78 -7.05
C THR A 390 -24.81 17.00 -5.74
N LEU A 391 -23.73 17.05 -4.95
CA LEU A 391 -23.66 16.40 -3.64
C LEU A 391 -24.73 16.94 -2.69
N LEU A 392 -24.83 18.27 -2.54
CA LEU A 392 -25.82 18.93 -1.66
C LEU A 392 -27.25 18.57 -2.02
N LYS A 393 -27.57 18.52 -3.31
CA LYS A 393 -28.87 18.09 -3.79
C LYS A 393 -29.16 16.64 -3.42
N ARG A 394 -28.22 15.72 -3.68
CA ARG A 394 -28.41 14.31 -3.40
C ARG A 394 -28.45 14.01 -1.89
N MET A 395 -27.74 14.78 -1.06
CA MET A 395 -27.84 14.70 0.40
C MET A 395 -29.24 15.01 0.91
N GLU A 396 -30.00 15.88 0.23
CA GLU A 396 -31.40 16.18 0.56
C GLU A 396 -32.34 15.12 -0.01
N ASP A 397 -32.19 14.79 -1.29
CA ASP A 397 -33.05 13.84 -1.99
C ASP A 397 -32.95 12.42 -1.41
N ASP A 398 -31.76 12.00 -0.99
CA ASP A 398 -31.44 10.65 -0.47
C ASP A 398 -31.15 10.63 1.03
N ARG A 399 -31.61 11.61 1.81
CA ARG A 399 -31.25 11.80 3.23
C ARG A 399 -31.50 10.58 4.13
N GLU A 400 -32.45 9.71 3.76
CA GLU A 400 -32.76 8.48 4.51
C GLU A 400 -31.88 7.28 4.13
N ARG A 401 -31.08 7.40 3.07
CA ARG A 401 -30.32 6.31 2.46
C ARG A 401 -28.83 6.60 2.27
N LEU A 402 -28.43 7.84 2.48
CA LEU A 402 -27.07 8.30 2.23
C LEU A 402 -26.52 9.06 3.44
N VAL A 403 -25.39 8.64 3.92
CA VAL A 403 -24.58 9.42 4.87
C VAL A 403 -23.31 9.88 4.16
N VAL A 404 -23.01 11.16 4.24
CA VAL A 404 -21.79 11.74 3.68
C VAL A 404 -20.85 12.12 4.80
N ILE A 405 -19.59 11.72 4.66
CA ILE A 405 -18.51 12.10 5.57
C ILE A 405 -17.44 12.81 4.74
N LEU A 406 -17.21 14.08 5.03
CA LEU A 406 -16.11 14.86 4.46
C LEU A 406 -14.91 14.75 5.37
N ALA A 407 -13.73 14.45 4.83
CA ALA A 407 -12.50 14.35 5.61
C ALA A 407 -11.41 15.25 5.04
N GLY A 408 -10.57 15.80 5.92
CA GLY A 408 -9.47 16.67 5.50
C GLY A 408 -8.75 17.35 6.66
N TYR A 409 -7.85 18.25 6.32
CA TYR A 409 -7.13 19.07 7.30
C TYR A 409 -8.08 20.11 7.93
N PRO A 410 -7.96 20.41 9.24
CA PRO A 410 -8.92 21.25 9.95
C PRO A 410 -9.13 22.63 9.32
N ARG A 411 -8.05 23.34 8.99
CA ARG A 411 -8.12 24.69 8.41
C ARG A 411 -8.73 24.71 7.02
N GLU A 412 -8.32 23.78 6.18
CA GLU A 412 -8.78 23.63 4.82
C GLU A 412 -10.27 23.22 4.79
N MET A 413 -10.68 22.34 5.71
CA MET A 413 -12.09 21.94 5.86
C MET A 413 -12.95 23.10 6.38
N GLU A 414 -12.46 23.91 7.30
CA GLU A 414 -13.16 25.11 7.74
C GLU A 414 -13.40 26.07 6.57
N SER A 415 -12.39 26.31 5.74
CA SER A 415 -12.51 27.14 4.53
C SER A 415 -13.52 26.57 3.55
N LEU A 416 -13.54 25.25 3.33
CA LEU A 416 -14.53 24.58 2.47
C LEU A 416 -15.96 24.80 3.00
N LEU A 417 -16.20 24.62 4.30
CA LEU A 417 -17.52 24.79 4.89
C LEU A 417 -18.00 26.24 4.83
N GLN A 418 -17.08 27.21 4.99
CA GLN A 418 -17.40 28.64 4.89
C GLN A 418 -17.66 29.09 3.45
N SER A 419 -17.08 28.40 2.45
CA SER A 419 -17.26 28.75 1.04
C SER A 419 -18.69 28.53 0.53
N ASN A 420 -19.48 27.69 1.21
CA ASN A 420 -20.84 27.37 0.80
C ASN A 420 -21.79 27.19 1.99
N PRO A 421 -22.80 28.07 2.15
CA PRO A 421 -23.79 28.00 3.26
C PRO A 421 -24.57 26.68 3.28
N GLY A 422 -24.75 26.03 2.12
CA GLY A 422 -25.40 24.72 2.03
C GLY A 422 -24.56 23.60 2.67
N LEU A 423 -23.24 23.68 2.61
CA LEU A 423 -22.35 22.74 3.31
C LEU A 423 -22.44 22.97 4.82
N SER A 424 -22.24 24.20 5.30
CA SER A 424 -22.23 24.50 6.74
C SER A 424 -23.53 24.14 7.43
N SER A 425 -24.69 24.27 6.75
CA SER A 425 -26.01 23.92 7.31
C SER A 425 -26.24 22.41 7.43
N ARG A 426 -25.67 21.60 6.52
CA ARG A 426 -25.85 20.13 6.49
C ARG A 426 -24.83 19.37 7.29
N PHE A 427 -23.62 19.91 7.44
CA PHE A 427 -22.51 19.31 8.19
C PHE A 427 -22.37 19.93 9.58
N SER A 428 -23.38 19.78 10.42
CA SER A 428 -23.40 20.34 11.77
C SER A 428 -22.50 19.58 12.77
N ARG A 429 -22.10 18.34 12.45
CA ARG A 429 -21.28 17.48 13.31
C ARG A 429 -19.86 17.40 12.79
N GLN A 430 -18.93 17.84 13.61
CA GLN A 430 -17.50 17.78 13.33
C GLN A 430 -16.79 16.90 14.37
N LEU A 431 -15.95 15.99 13.90
CA LEU A 431 -15.15 15.09 14.74
C LEU A 431 -13.68 15.43 14.53
N GLU A 432 -12.99 15.78 15.62
CA GLU A 432 -11.59 16.17 15.61
C GLU A 432 -10.67 14.96 15.88
N PHE A 433 -9.93 14.55 14.87
CA PHE A 433 -8.94 13.48 14.94
C PHE A 433 -7.58 14.09 15.27
N VAL A 434 -7.29 14.20 16.56
CA VAL A 434 -6.01 14.72 17.05
C VAL A 434 -4.86 13.78 16.71
N ASP A 435 -3.64 14.32 16.65
CA ASP A 435 -2.44 13.49 16.45
C ASP A 435 -2.24 12.51 17.59
N TYR A 436 -1.80 11.31 17.27
CA TYR A 436 -1.45 10.31 18.26
C TYR A 436 -0.24 10.75 19.10
N THR A 437 -0.33 10.51 20.39
CA THR A 437 0.79 10.64 21.31
C THR A 437 1.91 9.63 20.99
N PRO A 438 3.15 9.87 21.46
CA PRO A 438 4.23 8.89 21.27
C PRO A 438 3.88 7.49 21.76
N LEU A 439 3.15 7.37 22.87
CA LEU A 439 2.72 6.09 23.43
C LEU A 439 1.67 5.40 22.54
N GLU A 440 0.76 6.15 21.94
CA GLU A 440 -0.21 5.62 20.98
C GLU A 440 0.47 5.17 19.69
N LEU A 441 1.43 5.95 19.16
CA LEU A 441 2.19 5.59 17.95
C LEU A 441 2.98 4.30 18.13
N VAL A 442 3.67 4.15 19.26
CA VAL A 442 4.42 2.94 19.55
C VAL A 442 3.49 1.75 19.84
N SER A 443 2.30 2.01 20.37
CA SER A 443 1.28 0.97 20.57
C SER A 443 0.70 0.50 19.22
N ILE A 444 0.50 1.41 18.24
CA ILE A 444 0.11 1.07 16.87
C ILE A 444 1.21 0.21 16.21
N PHE A 445 2.47 0.60 16.35
CA PHE A 445 3.60 -0.21 15.89
C PHE A 445 3.59 -1.62 16.53
N GLY A 446 3.42 -1.69 17.84
CA GLY A 446 3.34 -2.97 18.57
C GLY A 446 2.15 -3.84 18.17
N MET A 447 0.99 -3.23 17.87
CA MET A 447 -0.16 -3.93 17.33
C MET A 447 0.13 -4.55 15.96
N MET A 448 0.85 -3.85 15.08
CA MET A 448 1.27 -4.39 13.78
C MET A 448 2.28 -5.53 13.95
N CYS A 449 3.26 -5.39 14.85
CA CYS A 449 4.16 -6.47 15.23
C CYS A 449 3.38 -7.72 15.68
N GLY A 450 2.43 -7.55 16.60
CA GLY A 450 1.61 -8.66 17.12
C GLY A 450 0.77 -9.35 16.04
N LYS A 451 0.10 -8.58 15.17
CA LYS A 451 -0.68 -9.12 14.05
C LYS A 451 0.16 -9.94 13.08
N SER A 452 1.40 -9.54 12.86
CA SER A 452 2.36 -10.22 11.98
C SER A 452 3.29 -11.20 12.73
N GLN A 453 2.98 -11.51 14.00
CA GLN A 453 3.73 -12.42 14.87
C GLN A 453 5.20 -12.03 15.12
N TYR A 454 5.54 -10.77 14.92
CA TYR A 454 6.86 -10.25 15.30
C TYR A 454 6.96 -9.96 16.79
N ARG A 455 8.12 -10.26 17.36
CA ARG A 455 8.46 -9.99 18.76
C ARG A 455 9.47 -8.88 18.85
N VAL A 456 9.35 -8.04 19.86
CA VAL A 456 10.26 -6.92 20.12
C VAL A 456 10.80 -7.03 21.54
N CYS A 457 12.13 -7.03 21.70
CA CYS A 457 12.78 -7.10 22.98
C CYS A 457 12.68 -5.76 23.74
N SER A 458 13.07 -5.74 25.01
CA SER A 458 12.99 -4.53 25.84
C SER A 458 13.82 -3.37 25.27
N GLN A 459 14.99 -3.64 24.68
CA GLN A 459 15.84 -2.61 24.05
C GLN A 459 15.20 -2.05 22.78
N THR A 460 14.63 -2.92 21.94
CA THR A 460 13.87 -2.54 20.75
C THR A 460 12.67 -1.68 21.10
N ARG A 461 11.94 -2.02 22.18
CA ARG A 461 10.82 -1.22 22.69
C ARG A 461 11.28 0.16 23.15
N ALA A 462 12.36 0.25 23.90
CA ALA A 462 12.90 1.52 24.37
C ALA A 462 13.36 2.42 23.22
N LYS A 463 14.04 1.85 22.21
CA LYS A 463 14.44 2.59 21.01
C LYS A 463 13.22 3.11 20.23
N ALA A 464 12.19 2.29 20.07
CA ALA A 464 10.94 2.70 19.43
C ALA A 464 10.27 3.86 20.18
N ILE A 465 10.17 3.78 21.51
CA ILE A 465 9.58 4.85 22.33
C ILE A 465 10.35 6.16 22.15
N LEU A 466 11.68 6.13 22.23
CA LEU A 466 12.53 7.33 22.05
C LEU A 466 12.37 7.93 20.65
N GLY A 467 12.40 7.09 19.61
CA GLY A 467 12.26 7.53 18.23
C GLY A 467 10.88 8.14 17.95
N PHE A 468 9.79 7.53 18.40
CA PHE A 468 8.45 8.10 18.25
C PHE A 468 8.28 9.37 19.10
N THR A 469 8.92 9.47 20.26
CA THR A 469 8.94 10.69 21.06
C THR A 469 9.63 11.82 20.32
N TRP A 470 10.78 11.54 19.71
CA TRP A 470 11.53 12.50 18.91
C TRP A 470 10.73 12.97 17.69
N LEU A 471 10.11 12.06 16.93
CA LEU A 471 9.25 12.39 15.79
C LEU A 471 8.06 13.27 16.21
N HIS A 472 7.40 12.91 17.30
CA HIS A 472 6.24 13.65 17.78
C HIS A 472 6.59 15.08 18.24
N GLN A 473 7.76 15.29 18.83
CA GLN A 473 8.22 16.62 19.24
C GLN A 473 8.48 17.56 18.04
N ARG A 474 8.82 16.98 16.88
CA ARG A 474 9.10 17.70 15.62
C ARG A 474 7.97 17.64 14.61
N ARG A 475 6.80 17.15 15.03
CA ARG A 475 5.65 17.02 14.12
C ARG A 475 5.22 18.38 13.58
N ASP A 476 4.85 18.38 12.33
CA ASP A 476 4.23 19.49 11.63
C ASP A 476 2.76 19.19 11.31
N ARG A 477 2.12 20.08 10.56
CA ARG A 477 0.73 19.91 10.09
C ARG A 477 0.50 18.73 9.11
N HIS A 478 1.56 18.08 8.63
CA HIS A 478 1.50 16.93 7.73
C HIS A 478 1.95 15.63 8.41
N PHE A 479 2.04 15.64 9.73
CA PHE A 479 2.50 14.49 10.48
C PHE A 479 1.68 13.23 10.16
N GLY A 480 2.38 12.17 9.74
CA GLY A 480 1.77 10.97 9.17
C GLY A 480 1.10 10.00 10.17
N ASN A 481 1.23 10.24 11.50
CA ASN A 481 0.58 9.45 12.54
C ASN A 481 0.73 7.92 12.37
N GLY A 482 -0.38 7.19 12.26
CA GLY A 482 -0.37 5.74 12.05
C GLY A 482 0.28 5.30 10.74
N ARG A 483 0.34 6.16 9.70
CA ARG A 483 1.13 5.89 8.49
C ARG A 483 2.63 5.88 8.82
N THR A 484 3.10 6.82 9.64
CA THR A 484 4.49 6.82 10.13
C THR A 484 4.82 5.55 10.89
N SER A 485 3.93 5.11 11.82
CA SER A 485 4.12 3.84 12.54
C SER A 485 4.19 2.64 11.59
N ARG A 486 3.37 2.63 10.53
CA ARG A 486 3.38 1.59 9.50
C ARG A 486 4.67 1.60 8.70
N ASN A 487 5.13 2.76 8.25
CA ASN A 487 6.37 2.88 7.48
C ASN A 487 7.56 2.37 8.28
N ILE A 488 7.66 2.75 9.56
CA ILE A 488 8.73 2.26 10.46
C ILE A 488 8.65 0.75 10.63
N PHE A 489 7.45 0.18 10.77
CA PHE A 489 7.27 -1.27 10.85
C PHE A 489 7.70 -1.98 9.56
N GLU A 490 7.29 -1.48 8.40
CA GLU A 490 7.68 -2.06 7.11
C GLU A 490 9.19 -1.96 6.85
N HIS A 491 9.82 -0.83 7.24
CA HIS A 491 11.28 -0.67 7.18
C HIS A 491 11.98 -1.64 8.13
N ALA A 492 11.46 -1.82 9.34
CA ALA A 492 12.04 -2.76 10.31
C ALA A 492 12.04 -4.20 9.79
N ILE A 493 10.94 -4.64 9.16
CA ILE A 493 10.88 -5.98 8.55
C ILE A 493 11.91 -6.14 7.43
N ARG A 494 12.07 -5.13 6.57
CA ARG A 494 13.07 -5.17 5.49
C ARG A 494 14.49 -5.24 6.04
N ARG A 495 14.80 -4.49 7.09
CA ARG A 495 16.13 -4.52 7.74
C ARG A 495 16.39 -5.86 8.43
N GLN A 496 15.41 -6.41 9.15
CA GLN A 496 15.49 -7.75 9.69
C GLN A 496 15.76 -8.77 8.58
N ALA A 497 15.00 -8.73 7.48
CA ALA A 497 15.20 -9.66 6.37
C ALA A 497 16.62 -9.57 5.81
N ASN A 498 17.18 -8.37 5.64
CA ASN A 498 18.57 -8.19 5.21
C ASN A 498 19.58 -8.74 6.22
N ARG A 499 19.34 -8.53 7.53
CA ARG A 499 20.23 -9.01 8.60
C ARG A 499 20.26 -10.53 8.69
N ILE A 500 19.12 -11.20 8.49
CA ILE A 500 19.04 -12.67 8.63
C ILE A 500 19.22 -13.42 7.31
N ALA A 501 19.24 -12.72 6.15
CA ALA A 501 19.35 -13.36 4.83
C ALA A 501 20.63 -14.18 4.63
N GLU A 502 21.71 -13.81 5.31
CA GLU A 502 23.01 -14.51 5.22
C GLU A 502 23.13 -15.72 6.17
N ILE A 503 22.13 -15.96 7.03
CA ILE A 503 22.15 -17.05 8.00
C ILE A 503 21.62 -18.32 7.33
N SER A 504 22.47 -19.34 7.21
CA SER A 504 22.14 -20.59 6.51
C SER A 504 21.07 -21.45 7.20
N MET A 505 20.89 -21.33 8.53
CA MET A 505 19.87 -22.03 9.29
C MET A 505 19.16 -21.04 10.22
N LEU A 506 17.95 -20.66 9.85
CA LEU A 506 17.12 -19.73 10.62
C LEU A 506 16.23 -20.46 11.62
N SER A 507 16.31 -20.07 12.87
CA SER A 507 15.34 -20.48 13.90
C SER A 507 14.04 -19.66 13.76
N VAL A 508 12.92 -20.24 14.21
CA VAL A 508 11.64 -19.52 14.27
C VAL A 508 11.75 -18.23 15.11
N GLU A 509 12.60 -18.24 16.14
CA GLU A 509 12.84 -17.08 16.97
C GLU A 509 13.51 -15.94 16.18
N GLN A 510 14.54 -16.25 15.39
CA GLN A 510 15.20 -15.27 14.50
C GLN A 510 14.25 -14.71 13.45
N LEU A 511 13.37 -15.54 12.88
CA LEU A 511 12.36 -15.12 11.92
C LEU A 511 11.30 -14.17 12.52
N CYS A 512 11.02 -14.31 13.81
CA CYS A 512 9.98 -13.54 14.50
C CYS A 512 10.53 -12.37 15.33
N THR A 513 11.85 -12.16 15.45
CA THR A 513 12.40 -11.12 16.35
C THR A 513 12.91 -9.92 15.56
N LEU A 514 12.43 -8.73 15.93
CA LEU A 514 12.98 -7.46 15.51
C LEU A 514 13.98 -6.96 16.56
N ASP A 515 15.24 -6.81 16.16
CA ASP A 515 16.30 -6.28 17.01
C ASP A 515 16.32 -4.74 17.01
N PRO A 516 17.01 -4.09 17.95
CA PRO A 516 17.12 -2.63 17.97
C PRO A 516 17.69 -2.04 16.67
N ASP A 517 18.60 -2.76 15.99
CA ASP A 517 19.22 -2.31 14.75
C ASP A 517 18.30 -2.41 13.53
N ASP A 518 17.23 -3.20 13.63
CA ASP A 518 16.22 -3.28 12.58
C ASP A 518 15.32 -2.04 12.56
N ILE A 519 15.18 -1.31 13.70
CA ILE A 519 14.36 -0.11 13.78
C ILE A 519 15.20 1.12 13.49
N GLU A 520 14.80 1.86 12.48
CA GLU A 520 15.41 3.11 12.08
C GLU A 520 14.36 4.22 11.97
N PHE A 521 14.74 5.41 12.38
CA PHE A 521 13.95 6.63 12.26
C PHE A 521 14.72 7.58 11.34
N GLU A 522 14.16 7.89 10.18
CA GLU A 522 14.74 8.84 9.24
C GLU A 522 14.99 10.19 9.94
N ASP A 523 16.11 10.83 9.62
CA ASP A 523 16.54 12.13 10.17
C ASP A 523 16.72 12.19 11.70
N CYS A 524 16.57 11.08 12.41
CA CYS A 524 16.77 11.03 13.84
C CYS A 524 18.26 10.93 14.17
N PRO A 525 18.84 11.93 14.84
CA PRO A 525 20.25 11.90 15.15
C PRO A 525 20.57 10.82 16.21
N PRO A 526 21.76 10.21 16.16
CA PRO A 526 22.16 9.15 17.10
C PRO A 526 22.05 9.58 18.57
N GLU A 527 22.22 10.86 18.85
CA GLU A 527 22.16 11.45 20.20
C GLU A 527 20.75 11.30 20.82
N ALA A 528 19.70 11.23 20.02
CA ALA A 528 18.34 10.98 20.51
C ALA A 528 18.21 9.60 21.19
N PHE A 529 19.10 8.66 20.86
CA PHE A 529 19.16 7.32 21.43
C PHE A 529 20.24 7.16 22.51
N ALA A 530 21.05 8.20 22.78
CA ALA A 530 22.04 8.18 23.84
C ALA A 530 21.48 7.75 25.22
N PRO A 531 20.23 8.11 25.59
CA PRO A 531 19.64 7.63 26.83
C PRO A 531 19.53 6.12 26.98
N LEU A 532 19.55 5.34 25.89
CA LEU A 532 19.50 3.86 25.96
C LEU A 532 20.68 3.25 26.73
N THR A 533 21.82 3.93 26.77
CA THR A 533 23.01 3.50 27.53
C THR A 533 23.00 3.95 28.98
N ASP A 534 22.06 4.83 29.34
CA ASP A 534 21.96 5.38 30.70
C ASP A 534 21.15 4.44 31.61
N ALA A 535 21.80 3.95 32.66
CA ALA A 535 21.15 3.12 33.67
C ALA A 535 20.03 3.86 34.45
N SER A 536 19.99 5.21 34.39
CA SER A 536 18.96 6.05 35.03
C SER A 536 17.68 6.14 34.20
N LEU A 537 17.67 5.75 32.93
CA LEU A 537 16.49 5.80 32.07
C LEU A 537 15.32 5.02 32.69
N ARG A 538 14.17 5.69 32.80
CA ARG A 538 12.94 5.13 33.34
C ARG A 538 11.79 5.35 32.38
N PHE A 539 10.83 4.44 32.46
CA PHE A 539 9.61 4.47 31.67
C PHE A 539 8.42 4.43 32.61
N HIS A 540 7.52 5.39 32.45
CA HIS A 540 6.27 5.40 33.20
C HIS A 540 5.29 4.42 32.60
N ILE A 541 4.88 3.41 33.37
CA ILE A 541 3.87 2.42 32.99
C ILE A 541 2.66 2.52 33.89
N GLU A 542 1.47 2.32 33.33
CA GLU A 542 0.22 2.37 34.05
C GLU A 542 -0.44 0.99 34.09
N CYS A 543 -0.98 0.62 35.24
CA CYS A 543 -1.74 -0.61 35.39
C CYS A 543 -3.10 -0.46 34.71
N PRO A 544 -3.48 -1.30 33.72
CA PRO A 544 -4.75 -1.19 33.00
C PRO A 544 -5.98 -1.43 33.91
N ALA A 545 -5.79 -2.07 35.08
CA ALA A 545 -6.91 -2.40 35.97
C ALA A 545 -7.22 -1.31 37.01
N CYS A 546 -6.23 -0.51 37.45
CA CYS A 546 -6.43 0.46 38.51
C CYS A 546 -5.72 1.80 38.25
N GLN A 547 -5.14 1.99 37.04
CA GLN A 547 -4.47 3.20 36.59
C GLN A 547 -3.31 3.67 37.51
N HIS A 548 -2.79 2.76 38.35
CA HIS A 548 -1.63 3.06 39.18
C HIS A 548 -0.38 3.13 38.31
N GLY A 549 0.23 4.30 38.23
CA GLY A 549 1.47 4.55 37.50
C GLY A 549 2.72 4.21 38.31
N LYS A 550 3.76 3.71 37.65
CA LYS A 550 5.08 3.46 38.23
C LYS A 550 6.19 3.61 37.19
N ASP A 551 7.29 4.23 37.61
CA ASP A 551 8.48 4.35 36.79
C ASP A 551 9.34 3.10 36.92
N VAL A 552 9.60 2.44 35.79
CA VAL A 552 10.37 1.19 35.73
C VAL A 552 11.61 1.34 34.85
N PRO A 553 12.70 0.62 35.14
CA PRO A 553 13.83 0.56 34.22
C PRO A 553 13.51 -0.21 32.96
N LEU A 554 14.29 0.02 31.90
CA LEU A 554 14.17 -0.53 30.55
C LEU A 554 13.91 -2.06 30.55
N LYS A 555 14.58 -2.82 31.41
CA LYS A 555 14.48 -4.28 31.47
C LYS A 555 13.05 -4.82 31.71
N PHE A 556 12.15 -4.01 32.22
CA PHE A 556 10.75 -4.42 32.48
C PHE A 556 9.82 -4.18 31.28
N LEU A 557 10.26 -3.44 30.26
CA LEU A 557 9.44 -3.25 29.05
C LEU A 557 9.21 -4.59 28.35
N GLY A 558 7.95 -4.89 28.04
CA GLY A 558 7.53 -6.15 27.43
C GLY A 558 7.48 -7.34 28.40
N GLN A 559 7.73 -7.11 29.69
CA GLN A 559 7.66 -8.16 30.70
C GLN A 559 6.30 -8.18 31.42
N LYS A 560 5.93 -9.37 31.90
CA LYS A 560 4.76 -9.50 32.75
C LYS A 560 5.11 -9.05 34.16
N VAL A 561 4.44 -8.02 34.65
CA VAL A 561 4.69 -7.38 35.95
C VAL A 561 3.45 -7.42 36.82
N ARG A 562 3.66 -7.37 38.14
CA ARG A 562 2.55 -7.33 39.12
C ARG A 562 2.35 -5.91 39.64
N CYS A 563 1.12 -5.40 39.53
CA CYS A 563 0.77 -4.10 40.08
C CYS A 563 0.91 -4.08 41.62
N PRO A 564 1.65 -3.11 42.19
CA PRO A 564 1.83 -3.02 43.66
C PRO A 564 0.52 -2.68 44.39
N LYS A 565 -0.42 -1.96 43.72
CA LYS A 565 -1.68 -1.48 44.31
C LYS A 565 -2.78 -2.55 44.25
N CYS A 566 -3.12 -3.04 43.05
CA CYS A 566 -4.27 -3.97 42.88
C CYS A 566 -3.84 -5.44 42.80
N LYS A 567 -2.54 -5.75 42.82
CA LYS A 567 -1.95 -7.10 42.78
C LYS A 567 -2.26 -7.90 41.49
N LYS A 568 -2.90 -7.30 40.48
CA LYS A 568 -3.14 -7.93 39.19
C LYS A 568 -1.85 -7.95 38.35
N ASP A 569 -1.65 -9.03 37.62
CA ASP A 569 -0.56 -9.19 36.69
C ASP A 569 -0.96 -8.56 35.33
N PHE A 570 -0.03 -7.84 34.68
CA PHE A 570 -0.22 -7.26 33.35
C PHE A 570 1.12 -7.18 32.62
N GLU A 571 1.09 -7.05 31.31
CA GLU A 571 2.29 -6.83 30.49
C GLU A 571 2.63 -5.33 30.49
N ALA A 572 3.86 -4.98 30.89
CA ALA A 572 4.42 -3.63 30.74
C ALA A 572 4.84 -3.39 29.29
N ALA A 573 3.87 -3.46 28.36
CA ALA A 573 4.14 -3.50 26.94
C ALA A 573 4.88 -2.23 26.47
N TRP A 574 4.41 -1.06 26.87
CA TRP A 574 4.96 0.24 26.49
C TRP A 574 4.89 1.20 27.70
N GLY A 575 5.72 2.25 27.68
CA GLY A 575 5.72 3.29 28.74
C GLY A 575 6.20 4.63 28.20
N ALA A 576 5.79 5.71 28.83
CA ALA A 576 6.27 7.05 28.51
C ALA A 576 7.69 7.27 29.08
N VAL A 577 8.56 7.95 28.34
CA VAL A 577 9.90 8.31 28.84
C VAL A 577 9.78 9.27 30.02
N VAL A 578 10.43 8.95 31.14
CA VAL A 578 10.57 9.85 32.28
C VAL A 578 11.94 10.50 32.17
N ALA A 579 11.95 11.84 32.00
CA ALA A 579 13.19 12.59 31.99
C ALA A 579 13.95 12.38 33.30
N ALA A 580 15.24 12.06 33.23
CA ALA A 580 16.08 12.02 34.41
C ALA A 580 15.99 13.37 35.14
N LYS A 581 15.67 13.34 36.43
CA LYS A 581 15.62 14.56 37.24
C LYS A 581 17.00 15.21 37.22
N GLY A 582 17.23 16.17 36.33
CA GLY A 582 18.54 16.84 36.21
C GLY A 582 18.72 17.84 35.07
N THR A 583 17.82 17.93 34.12
CA THR A 583 17.91 18.97 33.07
C THR A 583 16.81 20.01 33.31
N LYS A 584 17.14 21.09 33.98
CA LYS A 584 16.32 22.31 33.96
C LYS A 584 16.22 22.75 32.51
N ALA A 585 15.01 22.82 31.99
CA ALA A 585 14.73 23.52 30.75
C ALA A 585 15.22 24.97 30.96
N ASN A 586 16.20 25.38 30.17
CA ASN A 586 16.45 26.81 29.96
C ASN A 586 15.32 27.25 29.00
N ASP A 587 14.33 27.89 29.58
CA ASP A 587 13.45 28.81 28.86
C ASP A 587 14.31 29.99 28.38
N GLU A 588 14.57 30.05 27.07
CA GLU A 588 14.82 31.30 26.33
C GLU A 588 14.07 31.22 24.99
#